data_2b81343399529736af1382b64890f8a8
#
_entry.id   2b81343399529736af1382b64890f8a8
#
_cell.length_a   1.000
_cell.length_b   1.000
_cell.length_c   1.000
_cell.angle_alpha   90.00
_cell.angle_beta   90.00
_cell.angle_gamma   90.00
#
_symmetry.space_group_name_H-M   'P 1'
#
loop_
_entity.id
_entity.type
_entity.pdbx_description
1 polymer ?
#
loop_
_entity_poly.entity_id
_entity_poly.type
_entity_poly.pdbx_seq_one_letter_code
_entity_poly.pdbx_strand_id
1 'polypeptide(L)'
;MHLSPSIGHDLVTGTRFMGAFTMFALSILLAFVNRGKTQLKVYNQARWLIFTGCLLLCIFNLVQFLGNFREQSITLSWAITTMFLVAIIPPIFLGNLFLLRAGHDMKPHIWRSVIFVAFCYGLFFYGLTNDLLIDDVEPHTTVTFYIALALFAKITQMAIVLHRGLKKTRSSLTDGELQQRHVALRYTSHAMNALLVVAVFAPWAGLSSSTLLYTITKLTLLMTLSWLVCEFCLYGYNMAEAIEVNDEIRE
;
A
#
# COMPACT_ATOMS: atom_id res chain seq x y z
N MET A 1 -8.00 -3.52 -29.53
CA MET A 1 -8.93 -2.37 -29.53
C MET A 1 -8.07 -1.15 -29.22
N HIS A 2 -7.73 -0.34 -30.23
CA HIS A 2 -6.95 0.89 -30.04
C HIS A 2 -7.93 2.02 -29.73
N LEU A 3 -7.89 2.54 -28.51
CA LEU A 3 -8.59 3.78 -28.15
C LEU A 3 -7.98 4.93 -28.95
N SER A 4 -8.80 5.92 -29.33
CA SER A 4 -8.24 7.13 -29.96
C SER A 4 -7.26 7.80 -28.97
N PRO A 5 -6.17 8.41 -29.43
CA PRO A 5 -5.15 9.02 -28.55
C PRO A 5 -5.73 10.01 -27.54
N SER A 6 -6.73 10.80 -27.93
CA SER A 6 -7.42 11.75 -27.05
C SER A 6 -8.18 11.07 -25.91
N ILE A 7 -8.95 10.02 -26.20
CA ILE A 7 -9.70 9.26 -25.17
C ILE A 7 -8.72 8.57 -24.21
N GLY A 8 -7.60 8.06 -24.71
CA GLY A 8 -6.57 7.44 -23.87
C GLY A 8 -5.94 8.43 -22.90
N HIS A 9 -5.64 9.64 -23.35
CA HIS A 9 -5.11 10.72 -22.53
C HIS A 9 -6.10 11.12 -21.42
N ASP A 10 -7.34 11.42 -21.78
CA ASP A 10 -8.37 11.84 -20.84
C ASP A 10 -8.62 10.78 -19.76
N LEU A 11 -8.61 9.50 -20.15
CA LEU A 11 -8.80 8.38 -19.23
C LEU A 11 -7.66 8.28 -18.19
N VAL A 12 -6.41 8.41 -18.61
CA VAL A 12 -5.24 8.37 -17.71
C VAL A 12 -5.24 9.56 -16.78
N THR A 13 -5.46 10.74 -17.31
CA THR A 13 -5.49 12.00 -16.54
C THR A 13 -6.62 12.01 -15.53
N GLY A 14 -7.83 11.62 -15.95
CA GLY A 14 -8.98 11.47 -15.05
C GLY A 14 -8.73 10.46 -13.93
N THR A 15 -8.13 9.31 -14.24
CA THR A 15 -7.80 8.29 -13.23
C THR A 15 -6.77 8.78 -12.21
N ARG A 16 -5.80 9.57 -12.63
CA ARG A 16 -4.80 10.18 -11.71
C ARG A 16 -5.45 11.19 -10.78
N PHE A 17 -6.29 12.07 -11.32
CA PHE A 17 -7.02 13.06 -10.53
C PHE A 17 -7.96 12.39 -9.52
N MET A 18 -8.79 11.44 -9.96
CA MET A 18 -9.65 10.66 -9.07
C MET A 18 -8.86 9.91 -8.00
N GLY A 19 -7.70 9.34 -8.37
CA GLY A 19 -6.82 8.66 -7.43
C GLY A 19 -6.28 9.60 -6.36
N ALA A 20 -5.84 10.80 -6.73
CA ALA A 20 -5.37 11.79 -5.77
C ALA A 20 -6.50 12.22 -4.81
N PHE A 21 -7.67 12.53 -5.33
CA PHE A 21 -8.83 12.94 -4.54
C PHE A 21 -9.30 11.83 -3.58
N THR A 22 -9.45 10.61 -4.08
CA THR A 22 -9.86 9.45 -3.26
C THR A 22 -8.86 9.19 -2.13
N MET A 23 -7.57 9.21 -2.42
CA MET A 23 -6.54 8.96 -1.40
C MET A 23 -6.45 10.09 -0.38
N PHE A 24 -6.69 11.33 -0.79
CA PHE A 24 -6.80 12.46 0.12
C PHE A 24 -7.99 12.30 1.08
N ALA A 25 -9.18 11.96 0.55
CA ALA A 25 -10.38 11.73 1.35
C ALA A 25 -10.18 10.58 2.36
N LEU A 26 -9.59 9.45 1.92
CA LEU A 26 -9.26 8.33 2.80
C LEU A 26 -8.22 8.70 3.87
N SER A 27 -7.24 9.54 3.54
CA SER A 27 -6.27 10.05 4.52
C SER A 27 -6.96 10.91 5.58
N ILE A 28 -7.87 11.80 5.19
CA ILE A 28 -8.68 12.58 6.14
C ILE A 28 -9.50 11.65 7.04
N LEU A 29 -10.20 10.68 6.46
CA LEU A 29 -10.98 9.69 7.23
C LEU A 29 -10.10 9.01 8.29
N LEU A 30 -8.94 8.50 7.90
CA LEU A 30 -7.98 7.85 8.81
C LEU A 30 -7.45 8.82 9.89
N ALA A 31 -7.28 10.10 9.60
CA ALA A 31 -6.81 11.09 10.56
C ALA A 31 -7.82 11.32 11.69
N PHE A 32 -9.12 11.24 11.39
CA PHE A 32 -10.20 11.57 12.34
C PHE A 32 -10.85 10.36 13.02
N VAL A 33 -10.84 9.18 12.38
CA VAL A 33 -11.45 7.97 12.94
C VAL A 33 -10.82 7.63 14.29
N ASN A 34 -11.66 7.47 15.32
CA ASN A 34 -11.30 7.06 16.69
C ASN A 34 -10.20 7.89 17.36
N ARG A 35 -10.08 9.18 17.04
CA ARG A 35 -9.01 10.08 17.52
C ARG A 35 -8.93 10.23 19.05
N GLY A 36 -10.02 10.01 19.77
CA GLY A 36 -10.10 10.24 21.22
C GLY A 36 -9.87 9.00 22.09
N LYS A 37 -9.81 7.79 21.53
CA LYS A 37 -9.80 6.55 22.31
C LYS A 37 -8.37 6.08 22.58
N THR A 38 -7.82 6.48 23.74
CA THR A 38 -6.44 6.14 24.19
C THR A 38 -6.24 4.64 24.42
N GLN A 39 -7.31 3.90 24.73
CA GLN A 39 -7.29 2.45 24.95
C GLN A 39 -6.90 1.66 23.68
N LEU A 40 -7.04 2.26 22.48
CA LEU A 40 -6.72 1.64 21.20
C LEU A 40 -5.29 1.94 20.72
N LYS A 41 -4.27 1.88 21.59
CA LYS A 41 -2.89 2.26 21.26
C LYS A 41 -2.34 1.55 20.01
N VAL A 42 -2.53 0.23 19.91
CA VAL A 42 -2.04 -0.57 18.77
C VAL A 42 -2.75 -0.19 17.48
N TYR A 43 -4.08 -0.01 17.53
CA TYR A 43 -4.88 0.47 16.41
C TYR A 43 -4.43 1.86 15.95
N ASN A 44 -4.20 2.78 16.88
CA ASN A 44 -3.75 4.13 16.56
C ASN A 44 -2.38 4.15 15.88
N GLN A 45 -1.43 3.30 16.30
CA GLN A 45 -0.15 3.15 15.62
C GLN A 45 -0.32 2.59 14.20
N ALA A 46 -1.13 1.55 14.03
CA ALA A 46 -1.46 0.97 12.74
C ALA A 46 -2.13 2.00 11.82
N ARG A 47 -3.05 2.79 12.35
CA ARG A 47 -3.77 3.86 11.64
C ARG A 47 -2.82 4.87 11.02
N TRP A 48 -1.84 5.37 11.78
CA TRP A 48 -0.86 6.34 11.28
C TRP A 48 0.02 5.76 10.18
N LEU A 49 0.36 4.48 10.23
CA LEU A 49 1.11 3.81 9.16
C LEU A 49 0.30 3.71 7.86
N ILE A 50 -0.99 3.31 7.94
CA ILE A 50 -1.86 3.25 6.77
C ILE A 50 -2.13 4.66 6.23
N PHE A 51 -2.37 5.64 7.11
CA PHE A 51 -2.48 7.06 6.75
C PHE A 51 -1.27 7.54 5.93
N THR A 52 -0.05 7.24 6.39
CA THR A 52 1.19 7.61 5.68
C THR A 52 1.22 7.00 4.29
N GLY A 53 0.84 5.73 4.16
CA GLY A 53 0.77 5.08 2.84
C GLY A 53 -0.27 5.71 1.91
N CYS A 54 -1.46 6.04 2.41
CA CYS A 54 -2.50 6.73 1.63
C CYS A 54 -2.06 8.14 1.21
N LEU A 55 -1.41 8.88 2.12
CA LEU A 55 -0.89 10.22 1.82
C LEU A 55 0.21 10.17 0.75
N LEU A 56 1.15 9.23 0.84
CA LEU A 56 2.17 9.01 -0.19
C LEU A 56 1.55 8.66 -1.55
N LEU A 57 0.48 7.86 -1.57
CA LEU A 57 -0.22 7.54 -2.82
C LEU A 57 -1.00 8.75 -3.37
N CYS A 58 -1.54 9.60 -2.51
CA CYS A 58 -2.12 10.89 -2.92
C CYS A 58 -1.05 11.76 -3.61
N ILE A 59 0.10 11.95 -2.97
CA ILE A 59 1.23 12.70 -3.52
C ILE A 59 1.70 12.10 -4.85
N PHE A 60 1.83 10.77 -4.92
CA PHE A 60 2.18 10.08 -6.15
C PHE A 60 1.22 10.38 -7.30
N ASN A 61 -0.08 10.30 -7.06
CA ASN A 61 -1.08 10.59 -8.09
C ASN A 61 -1.04 12.06 -8.52
N LEU A 62 -0.81 13.01 -7.60
CA LEU A 62 -0.62 14.42 -7.91
C LEU A 62 0.65 14.65 -8.75
N VAL A 63 1.78 14.05 -8.38
CA VAL A 63 3.03 14.15 -9.13
C VAL A 63 2.86 13.59 -10.54
N GLN A 64 2.19 12.46 -10.68
CA GLN A 64 1.88 11.86 -12.00
C GLN A 64 0.90 12.70 -12.82
N PHE A 65 -0.06 13.36 -12.15
CA PHE A 65 -1.02 14.25 -12.80
C PHE A 65 -0.36 15.53 -13.32
N LEU A 66 0.41 16.20 -12.45
CA LEU A 66 1.08 17.46 -12.80
C LEU A 66 2.24 17.27 -13.80
N GLY A 67 3.01 16.21 -13.61
CA GLY A 67 4.20 15.96 -14.43
C GLY A 67 3.91 15.30 -15.78
N ASN A 68 2.74 14.70 -15.95
CA ASN A 68 2.33 13.98 -17.17
C ASN A 68 3.41 13.04 -17.76
N PHE A 69 4.20 12.41 -16.86
CA PHE A 69 5.43 11.67 -17.21
C PHE A 69 5.20 10.54 -18.22
N ARG A 70 4.02 9.92 -18.24
CA ARG A 70 3.74 8.82 -19.15
C ARG A 70 3.70 9.26 -20.62
N GLU A 71 3.33 10.52 -20.89
CA GLU A 71 3.33 11.07 -22.26
C GLU A 71 4.73 11.48 -22.69
N GLN A 72 5.58 11.86 -21.73
CA GLN A 72 6.99 12.19 -21.99
C GLN A 72 7.81 10.93 -22.21
N SER A 73 7.70 9.95 -21.31
CA SER A 73 8.44 8.68 -21.38
C SER A 73 7.72 7.61 -20.56
N ILE A 74 7.44 6.47 -21.17
CA ILE A 74 6.86 5.30 -20.49
C ILE A 74 7.84 4.79 -19.44
N THR A 75 9.13 4.74 -19.74
CA THR A 75 10.19 4.26 -18.85
C THR A 75 10.35 5.16 -17.63
N LEU A 76 10.30 6.48 -17.81
CA LEU A 76 10.33 7.43 -16.69
C LEU A 76 9.08 7.29 -15.79
N SER A 77 7.91 7.21 -16.38
CA SER A 77 6.67 6.98 -15.62
C SER A 77 6.70 5.67 -14.84
N TRP A 78 7.28 4.62 -15.43
CA TRP A 78 7.50 3.33 -14.79
C TRP A 78 8.48 3.43 -13.62
N ALA A 79 9.61 4.11 -13.79
CA ALA A 79 10.59 4.34 -12.74
C ALA A 79 9.97 5.06 -11.53
N ILE A 80 9.27 6.17 -11.78
CA ILE A 80 8.55 6.93 -10.75
C ILE A 80 7.52 6.05 -10.04
N THR A 81 6.71 5.28 -10.79
CA THR A 81 5.71 4.36 -10.22
C THR A 81 6.35 3.34 -9.31
N THR A 82 7.44 2.70 -9.74
CA THR A 82 8.15 1.67 -8.97
C THR A 82 8.72 2.24 -7.68
N MET A 83 9.35 3.41 -7.74
CA MET A 83 9.94 4.08 -6.57
C MET A 83 8.88 4.49 -5.55
N PHE A 84 7.74 5.02 -5.99
CA PHE A 84 6.64 5.31 -5.08
C PHE A 84 6.03 4.05 -4.45
N LEU A 85 5.89 2.94 -5.18
CA LEU A 85 5.42 1.67 -4.61
C LEU A 85 6.37 1.13 -3.55
N VAL A 86 7.69 1.27 -3.73
CA VAL A 86 8.70 0.93 -2.72
C VAL A 86 8.47 1.71 -1.42
N ALA A 87 8.04 2.97 -1.48
CA ALA A 87 7.76 3.78 -0.30
C ALA A 87 6.36 3.54 0.30
N ILE A 88 5.35 3.26 -0.54
CA ILE A 88 3.93 3.18 -0.14
C ILE A 88 3.59 1.82 0.50
N ILE A 89 4.05 0.72 -0.09
CA ILE A 89 3.63 -0.63 0.35
C ILE A 89 4.10 -0.99 1.76
N PRO A 90 5.35 -0.71 2.18
CA PRO A 90 5.82 -1.07 3.51
C PRO A 90 5.02 -0.47 4.68
N PRO A 91 4.69 0.83 4.73
CA PRO A 91 3.92 1.37 5.84
C PRO A 91 2.50 0.81 5.90
N ILE A 92 1.82 0.60 4.76
CA ILE A 92 0.50 -0.02 4.73
C ILE A 92 0.56 -1.46 5.26
N PHE A 93 1.53 -2.24 4.81
CA PHE A 93 1.76 -3.60 5.30
C PHE A 93 2.06 -3.64 6.81
N LEU A 94 2.95 -2.77 7.30
CA LEU A 94 3.26 -2.67 8.72
C LEU A 94 2.02 -2.31 9.54
N GLY A 95 1.17 -1.40 9.07
CA GLY A 95 -0.09 -1.06 9.73
C GLY A 95 -0.99 -2.29 9.91
N ASN A 96 -1.16 -3.10 8.87
CA ASN A 96 -1.92 -4.35 8.97
C ASN A 96 -1.24 -5.38 9.89
N LEU A 97 0.08 -5.50 9.81
CA LEU A 97 0.84 -6.42 10.65
C LEU A 97 0.79 -6.05 12.14
N PHE A 98 0.71 -4.75 12.48
CA PHE A 98 0.51 -4.29 13.85
C PHE A 98 -0.79 -4.84 14.45
N LEU A 99 -1.89 -4.88 13.67
CA LEU A 99 -3.16 -5.46 14.14
C LEU A 99 -3.04 -6.96 14.39
N LEU A 100 -2.34 -7.68 13.50
CA LEU A 100 -2.19 -9.14 13.61
C LEU A 100 -1.26 -9.57 14.75
N ARG A 101 -0.28 -8.73 15.09
CA ARG A 101 0.76 -9.04 16.06
C ARG A 101 0.68 -8.17 17.32
N ALA A 102 -0.53 -7.80 17.73
CA ALA A 102 -0.72 -7.03 18.96
C ALA A 102 0.02 -7.69 20.13
N GLY A 103 0.95 -6.96 20.75
CA GLY A 103 1.78 -7.44 21.86
C GLY A 103 3.11 -8.10 21.49
N HIS A 104 3.46 -8.23 20.20
CA HIS A 104 4.76 -8.76 19.77
C HIS A 104 5.71 -7.64 19.36
N ASP A 105 7.04 -7.90 19.45
CA ASP A 105 8.04 -6.92 19.02
C ASP A 105 7.98 -6.70 17.49
N MET A 106 7.64 -5.48 17.09
CA MET A 106 7.54 -5.04 15.70
C MET A 106 8.84 -4.43 15.16
N LYS A 107 9.82 -4.13 16.03
CA LYS A 107 11.08 -3.46 15.64
C LYS A 107 11.79 -4.14 14.47
N PRO A 108 11.97 -5.49 14.45
CA PRO A 108 12.67 -6.13 13.34
C PRO A 108 11.94 -5.99 12.00
N HIS A 109 10.60 -5.93 11.99
CA HIS A 109 9.83 -5.74 10.76
C HIS A 109 9.94 -4.30 10.26
N ILE A 110 9.93 -3.32 11.17
CA ILE A 110 10.12 -1.90 10.85
C ILE A 110 11.51 -1.70 10.25
N TRP A 111 12.57 -2.15 10.94
CA TRP A 111 13.94 -2.01 10.46
C TRP A 111 14.17 -2.66 9.09
N ARG A 112 13.67 -3.88 8.87
CA ARG A 112 13.74 -4.55 7.56
C ARG A 112 13.04 -3.76 6.46
N SER A 113 11.95 -3.07 6.78
CA SER A 113 11.24 -2.24 5.80
C SER A 113 11.99 -0.94 5.53
N VAL A 114 12.52 -0.28 6.55
CA VAL A 114 13.34 0.94 6.41
C VAL A 114 14.60 0.66 5.59
N ILE A 115 15.33 -0.42 5.93
CA ILE A 115 16.55 -0.82 5.22
C ILE A 115 16.21 -1.13 3.75
N PHE A 116 15.11 -1.84 3.48
CA PHE A 116 14.68 -2.13 2.12
C PHE A 116 14.40 -0.85 1.31
N VAL A 117 13.65 0.09 1.86
CA VAL A 117 13.35 1.37 1.21
C VAL A 117 14.66 2.15 0.96
N ALA A 118 15.50 2.30 1.98
CA ALA A 118 16.77 3.00 1.86
C ALA A 118 17.70 2.37 0.80
N PHE A 119 17.76 1.03 0.77
CA PHE A 119 18.53 0.29 -0.24
C PHE A 119 18.01 0.55 -1.66
N CYS A 120 16.70 0.47 -1.89
CA CYS A 120 16.12 0.71 -3.22
C CYS A 120 16.37 2.15 -3.70
N TYR A 121 16.17 3.15 -2.82
CA TYR A 121 16.44 4.55 -3.16
C TYR A 121 17.94 4.80 -3.37
N GLY A 122 18.81 4.24 -2.52
CA GLY A 122 20.26 4.32 -2.69
C GLY A 122 20.73 3.71 -4.02
N LEU A 123 20.20 2.53 -4.37
CA LEU A 123 20.50 1.87 -5.65
C LEU A 123 20.01 2.71 -6.84
N PHE A 124 18.82 3.30 -6.73
CA PHE A 124 18.28 4.16 -7.79
C PHE A 124 19.13 5.39 -8.02
N PHE A 125 19.48 6.13 -6.96
CA PHE A 125 20.34 7.29 -7.08
C PHE A 125 21.76 6.93 -7.54
N TYR A 126 22.33 5.84 -7.04
CA TYR A 126 23.62 5.33 -7.50
C TYR A 126 23.61 5.01 -9.00
N GLY A 127 22.55 4.35 -9.48
CA GLY A 127 22.40 4.03 -10.90
C GLY A 127 22.23 5.26 -11.79
N LEU A 128 21.60 6.32 -11.29
CA LEU A 128 21.48 7.60 -12.02
C LEU A 128 22.81 8.35 -12.12
N THR A 129 23.69 8.23 -11.12
CA THR A 129 24.93 8.99 -11.05
C THR A 129 26.12 8.30 -11.74
N ASN A 130 26.08 6.98 -11.93
CA ASN A 130 27.22 6.21 -12.41
C ASN A 130 27.04 5.62 -13.82
N ASP A 131 26.03 6.10 -14.58
CA ASP A 131 25.77 5.62 -15.94
C ASP A 131 25.99 4.12 -16.09
N LEU A 132 25.27 3.32 -15.28
CA LEU A 132 25.32 1.87 -15.35
C LEU A 132 24.70 1.41 -16.67
N LEU A 133 25.48 1.56 -17.74
CA LEU A 133 25.11 1.38 -19.12
C LEU A 133 25.10 -0.10 -19.49
N ILE A 134 23.95 -0.56 -19.87
CA ILE A 134 23.82 -1.49 -20.99
C ILE A 134 23.65 -0.58 -22.20
N ASP A 135 24.55 -0.64 -23.21
CA ASP A 135 24.48 0.15 -24.41
C ASP A 135 23.06 0.19 -24.97
N ASP A 136 22.56 1.37 -25.34
CA ASP A 136 21.23 1.66 -25.92
C ASP A 136 20.03 1.65 -24.97
N VAL A 137 20.16 1.46 -23.65
CA VAL A 137 19.05 1.53 -22.70
C VAL A 137 19.25 2.70 -21.73
N GLU A 138 18.20 3.52 -21.53
CA GLU A 138 18.24 4.61 -20.55
C GLU A 138 18.66 4.08 -19.15
N PRO A 139 19.65 4.68 -18.47
CA PRO A 139 20.24 4.17 -17.22
C PRO A 139 19.20 3.87 -16.13
N HIS A 140 18.16 4.71 -16.02
CA HIS A 140 17.09 4.52 -15.05
C HIS A 140 16.25 3.26 -15.33
N THR A 141 16.20 2.76 -16.58
CA THR A 141 15.41 1.58 -16.95
C THR A 141 16.00 0.32 -16.35
N THR A 142 17.30 0.11 -16.49
CA THR A 142 18.01 -1.08 -15.98
C THR A 142 17.91 -1.13 -14.45
N VAL A 143 18.20 -0.02 -13.78
CA VAL A 143 18.12 0.06 -12.31
C VAL A 143 16.72 -0.17 -11.82
N THR A 144 15.72 0.43 -12.46
CA THR A 144 14.30 0.25 -12.11
C THR A 144 13.86 -1.20 -12.26
N PHE A 145 14.38 -1.94 -13.25
CA PHE A 145 14.08 -3.36 -13.41
C PHE A 145 14.54 -4.17 -12.20
N TYR A 146 15.77 -3.97 -11.72
CA TYR A 146 16.26 -4.65 -10.52
C TYR A 146 15.48 -4.26 -9.26
N ILE A 147 15.11 -2.98 -9.14
CA ILE A 147 14.27 -2.53 -8.02
C ILE A 147 12.87 -3.16 -8.09
N ALA A 148 12.28 -3.28 -9.28
CA ALA A 148 10.99 -3.95 -9.47
C ALA A 148 11.05 -5.44 -9.07
N LEU A 149 12.13 -6.15 -9.40
CA LEU A 149 12.38 -7.52 -8.94
C LEU A 149 12.55 -7.60 -7.42
N ALA A 150 13.29 -6.67 -6.82
CA ALA A 150 13.46 -6.60 -5.37
C ALA A 150 12.12 -6.31 -4.67
N LEU A 151 11.29 -5.43 -5.24
CA LEU A 151 9.95 -5.14 -4.76
C LEU A 151 9.04 -6.38 -4.85
N PHE A 152 9.09 -7.13 -5.95
CA PHE A 152 8.37 -8.40 -6.11
C PHE A 152 8.75 -9.39 -5.01
N ALA A 153 10.05 -9.61 -4.77
CA ALA A 153 10.54 -10.49 -3.71
C ALA A 153 10.08 -10.02 -2.33
N LYS A 154 10.11 -8.70 -2.09
CA LYS A 154 9.64 -8.10 -0.83
C LYS A 154 8.15 -8.27 -0.62
N ILE A 155 7.32 -8.07 -1.63
CA ILE A 155 5.86 -8.29 -1.58
C ILE A 155 5.56 -9.75 -1.29
N THR A 156 6.25 -10.70 -1.93
CA THR A 156 6.11 -12.13 -1.66
C THR A 156 6.46 -12.47 -0.21
N GLN A 157 7.56 -11.91 0.32
CA GLN A 157 7.91 -12.05 1.74
C GLN A 157 6.81 -11.51 2.66
N MET A 158 6.25 -10.35 2.34
CA MET A 158 5.15 -9.72 3.10
C MET A 158 3.91 -10.60 3.12
N ALA A 159 3.51 -11.18 1.98
CA ALA A 159 2.37 -12.08 1.88
C ALA A 159 2.57 -13.36 2.74
N ILE A 160 3.76 -13.94 2.72
CA ILE A 160 4.11 -15.10 3.57
C ILE A 160 4.01 -14.75 5.05
N VAL A 161 4.55 -13.59 5.47
CA VAL A 161 4.51 -13.13 6.87
C VAL A 161 3.06 -12.90 7.32
N LEU A 162 2.24 -12.29 6.46
CA LEU A 162 0.83 -12.05 6.72
C LEU A 162 0.06 -13.37 6.90
N HIS A 163 0.25 -14.31 5.97
CA HIS A 163 -0.40 -15.63 6.03
C HIS A 163 -0.01 -16.41 7.30
N ARG A 164 1.28 -16.42 7.65
CA ARG A 164 1.76 -17.05 8.90
C ARG A 164 1.18 -16.36 10.15
N GLY A 165 1.07 -15.02 10.13
CA GLY A 165 0.44 -14.24 11.19
C GLY A 165 -1.02 -14.63 11.40
N LEU A 166 -1.80 -14.70 10.33
CA LEU A 166 -3.21 -15.13 10.37
C LEU A 166 -3.38 -16.55 10.91
N LYS A 167 -2.56 -17.49 10.42
CA LYS A 167 -2.60 -18.88 10.89
C LYS A 167 -2.32 -18.98 12.39
N LYS A 168 -1.32 -18.24 12.89
CA LYS A 168 -0.96 -18.22 14.30
C LYS A 168 -2.09 -17.60 15.15
N THR A 169 -2.68 -16.50 14.71
CA THR A 169 -3.80 -15.86 15.41
C THR A 169 -4.99 -16.82 15.50
N ARG A 170 -5.31 -17.54 14.42
CA ARG A 170 -6.41 -18.52 14.39
C ARG A 170 -6.23 -19.66 15.40
N SER A 171 -5.00 -20.14 15.59
CA SER A 171 -4.71 -21.29 16.49
C SER A 171 -4.70 -20.90 17.97
N SER A 172 -4.61 -19.61 18.30
CA SER A 172 -4.59 -19.13 19.69
C SER A 172 -5.94 -18.68 20.24
N LEU A 173 -7.01 -18.76 19.44
CA LEU A 173 -8.33 -18.24 19.79
C LEU A 173 -9.29 -19.36 20.17
N THR A 174 -9.62 -19.44 21.46
CA THR A 174 -10.55 -20.43 22.02
C THR A 174 -11.90 -19.85 22.46
N ASP A 175 -12.02 -18.52 22.63
CA ASP A 175 -13.19 -17.87 23.21
C ASP A 175 -14.00 -17.01 22.22
N GLY A 176 -15.32 -16.88 22.43
CA GLY A 176 -16.27 -16.25 21.52
C GLY A 176 -15.99 -14.76 21.18
N GLU A 177 -15.52 -13.96 22.16
CA GLU A 177 -15.14 -12.55 21.92
C GLU A 177 -13.94 -12.43 20.98
N LEU A 178 -12.99 -13.34 21.12
CA LEU A 178 -11.83 -13.46 20.27
C LEU A 178 -12.21 -13.88 18.84
N GLN A 179 -13.34 -14.59 18.68
CA GLN A 179 -13.83 -15.01 17.37
C GLN A 179 -14.30 -13.82 16.53
N GLN A 180 -15.00 -12.83 17.10
CA GLN A 180 -15.38 -11.59 16.38
C GLN A 180 -14.15 -10.80 15.94
N ARG A 181 -13.18 -10.63 16.83
CA ARG A 181 -11.90 -9.98 16.51
C ARG A 181 -11.16 -10.69 15.37
N HIS A 182 -11.18 -12.02 15.38
CA HIS A 182 -10.56 -12.82 14.33
C HIS A 182 -11.24 -12.62 12.97
N VAL A 183 -12.56 -12.55 12.93
CA VAL A 183 -13.31 -12.32 11.69
C VAL A 183 -12.94 -10.97 11.08
N ALA A 184 -12.91 -9.89 11.87
CA ALA A 184 -12.52 -8.56 11.42
C ALA A 184 -11.05 -8.51 10.93
N LEU A 185 -10.12 -9.14 11.67
CA LEU A 185 -8.72 -9.27 11.24
C LEU A 185 -8.56 -10.07 9.94
N ARG A 186 -9.42 -11.05 9.71
CA ARG A 186 -9.43 -11.83 8.47
C ARG A 186 -9.80 -10.96 7.27
N TYR A 187 -10.80 -10.09 7.37
CA TYR A 187 -11.20 -9.21 6.28
C TYR A 187 -10.12 -8.17 5.94
N THR A 188 -9.55 -7.49 6.94
CA THR A 188 -8.42 -6.58 6.70
C THR A 188 -7.23 -7.28 6.05
N SER A 189 -6.95 -8.52 6.42
CA SER A 189 -5.85 -9.30 5.84
C SER A 189 -6.15 -9.79 4.44
N HIS A 190 -7.40 -10.10 4.09
CA HIS A 190 -7.79 -10.42 2.72
C HIS A 190 -7.66 -9.19 1.80
N ALA A 191 -8.13 -8.02 2.27
CA ALA A 191 -7.94 -6.77 1.56
C ALA A 191 -6.45 -6.43 1.35
N MET A 192 -5.61 -6.67 2.38
CA MET A 192 -4.15 -6.50 2.26
C MET A 192 -3.54 -7.49 1.26
N ASN A 193 -3.96 -8.74 1.25
CA ASN A 193 -3.48 -9.71 0.25
C ASN A 193 -3.88 -9.29 -1.17
N ALA A 194 -5.11 -8.81 -1.37
CA ALA A 194 -5.54 -8.29 -2.67
C ALA A 194 -4.68 -7.10 -3.10
N LEU A 195 -4.41 -6.16 -2.18
CA LEU A 195 -3.50 -5.03 -2.45
C LEU A 195 -2.09 -5.51 -2.84
N LEU A 196 -1.53 -6.49 -2.14
CA LEU A 196 -0.21 -7.04 -2.44
C LEU A 196 -0.18 -7.69 -3.83
N VAL A 197 -1.21 -8.44 -4.21
CA VAL A 197 -1.32 -9.02 -5.56
C VAL A 197 -1.33 -7.94 -6.63
N VAL A 198 -2.15 -6.90 -6.46
CA VAL A 198 -2.20 -5.79 -7.43
C VAL A 198 -0.88 -5.03 -7.48
N ALA A 199 -0.22 -4.82 -6.33
CA ALA A 199 1.07 -4.14 -6.24
C ALA A 199 2.21 -4.90 -6.95
N VAL A 200 2.12 -6.22 -7.07
CA VAL A 200 3.03 -7.02 -7.89
C VAL A 200 2.91 -6.68 -9.38
N PHE A 201 1.69 -6.51 -9.87
CA PHE A 201 1.44 -6.23 -11.29
C PHE A 201 1.60 -4.76 -11.66
N ALA A 202 1.47 -3.84 -10.70
CA ALA A 202 1.47 -2.41 -10.96
C ALA A 202 2.74 -1.88 -11.66
N PRO A 203 3.99 -2.28 -11.29
CA PRO A 203 5.18 -1.89 -12.03
C PRO A 203 5.13 -2.35 -13.50
N TRP A 204 4.74 -3.59 -13.74
CA TRP A 204 4.71 -4.18 -15.08
C TRP A 204 3.63 -3.56 -15.97
N ALA A 205 2.47 -3.24 -15.41
CA ALA A 205 1.45 -2.47 -16.11
C ALA A 205 1.93 -1.05 -16.45
N GLY A 206 2.78 -0.46 -15.59
CA GLY A 206 3.44 0.82 -15.83
C GLY A 206 4.35 0.81 -17.06
N LEU A 207 5.05 -0.30 -17.31
CA LEU A 207 5.93 -0.48 -18.47
C LEU A 207 5.14 -0.80 -19.77
N SER A 208 3.89 -1.25 -19.65
CA SER A 208 3.07 -1.57 -20.82
C SER A 208 2.73 -0.33 -21.65
N SER A 209 2.84 -0.43 -22.97
CA SER A 209 2.34 0.58 -23.90
C SER A 209 0.81 0.69 -23.89
N SER A 210 0.09 -0.33 -23.39
CA SER A 210 -1.36 -0.35 -23.30
C SER A 210 -1.88 0.60 -22.23
N THR A 211 -2.48 1.71 -22.65
CA THR A 211 -3.16 2.67 -21.77
C THR A 211 -4.29 2.03 -20.98
N LEU A 212 -5.04 1.11 -21.60
CA LEU A 212 -6.13 0.39 -20.94
C LEU A 212 -5.63 -0.48 -19.79
N LEU A 213 -4.59 -1.29 -20.01
CA LEU A 213 -4.01 -2.14 -18.98
C LEU A 213 -3.48 -1.33 -17.79
N TYR A 214 -2.77 -0.22 -18.07
CA TYR A 214 -2.30 0.70 -17.06
C TYR A 214 -3.44 1.28 -16.22
N THR A 215 -4.50 1.77 -16.87
CA THR A 215 -5.65 2.37 -16.20
C THR A 215 -6.41 1.36 -15.35
N ILE A 216 -6.68 0.16 -15.88
CA ILE A 216 -7.35 -0.91 -15.13
C ILE A 216 -6.55 -1.28 -13.89
N THR A 217 -5.24 -1.47 -14.02
CA THR A 217 -4.37 -1.82 -12.87
C THR A 217 -4.38 -0.70 -11.83
N LYS A 218 -4.34 0.55 -12.25
CA LYS A 218 -4.41 1.71 -11.35
C LYS A 218 -5.75 1.79 -10.60
N LEU A 219 -6.87 1.63 -11.31
CA LEU A 219 -8.19 1.58 -10.69
C LEU A 219 -8.31 0.42 -9.70
N THR A 220 -7.83 -0.76 -10.05
CA THR A 220 -7.82 -1.93 -9.16
C THR A 220 -6.98 -1.67 -7.90
N LEU A 221 -5.84 -1.00 -8.03
CA LEU A 221 -5.02 -0.59 -6.89
C LEU A 221 -5.78 0.37 -5.95
N LEU A 222 -6.46 1.36 -6.52
CA LEU A 222 -7.27 2.31 -5.76
C LEU A 222 -8.44 1.61 -5.05
N MET A 223 -9.15 0.72 -5.73
CA MET A 223 -10.27 -0.05 -5.17
C MET A 223 -9.83 -0.97 -4.04
N THR A 224 -8.73 -1.70 -4.20
CA THR A 224 -8.22 -2.61 -3.17
C THR A 224 -7.71 -1.86 -1.94
N LEU A 225 -7.09 -0.69 -2.12
CA LEU A 225 -6.68 0.15 -1.00
C LEU A 225 -7.88 0.79 -0.31
N SER A 226 -8.88 1.26 -1.05
CA SER A 226 -10.13 1.78 -0.47
C SER A 226 -10.83 0.71 0.36
N TRP A 227 -10.92 -0.52 -0.15
CA TRP A 227 -11.44 -1.66 0.57
C TRP A 227 -10.66 -1.91 1.88
N LEU A 228 -9.31 -1.93 1.80
CA LEU A 228 -8.47 -2.12 2.99
C LEU A 228 -8.71 -1.03 4.04
N VAL A 229 -8.84 0.24 3.64
CA VAL A 229 -9.09 1.35 4.57
C VAL A 229 -10.48 1.23 5.19
N CYS A 230 -11.51 0.86 4.42
CA CYS A 230 -12.85 0.63 4.96
C CYS A 230 -12.86 -0.49 6.00
N GLU A 231 -12.27 -1.65 5.70
CA GLU A 231 -12.17 -2.78 6.65
C GLU A 231 -11.37 -2.40 7.90
N PHE A 232 -10.32 -1.61 7.73
CA PHE A 232 -9.53 -1.11 8.84
C PHE A 232 -10.35 -0.17 9.76
N CYS A 233 -11.13 0.73 9.18
CA CYS A 233 -12.01 1.63 9.94
C CYS A 233 -13.12 0.86 10.68
N LEU A 234 -13.74 -0.11 10.02
CA LEU A 234 -14.76 -1.00 10.62
C LEU A 234 -14.16 -1.80 11.78
N TYR A 235 -12.95 -2.33 11.62
CA TYR A 235 -12.25 -3.01 12.72
C TYR A 235 -12.08 -2.08 13.93
N GLY A 236 -11.64 -0.84 13.71
CA GLY A 236 -11.45 0.14 14.77
C GLY A 236 -12.75 0.53 15.47
N TYR A 237 -13.86 0.65 14.72
CA TYR A 237 -15.17 0.93 15.27
C TYR A 237 -15.67 -0.21 16.16
N ASN A 238 -15.65 -1.45 15.68
CA ASN A 238 -16.09 -2.62 16.42
C ASN A 238 -15.29 -2.85 17.71
N MET A 239 -13.98 -2.56 17.67
CA MET A 239 -13.12 -2.65 18.85
C MET A 239 -13.43 -1.57 19.89
N ALA A 240 -13.82 -0.38 19.45
CA ALA A 240 -14.19 0.72 20.32
C ALA A 240 -15.52 0.44 21.04
N GLU A 241 -16.51 -0.08 20.32
CA GLU A 241 -17.82 -0.46 20.86
C GLU A 241 -17.67 -1.58 21.90
N ALA A 242 -16.86 -2.61 21.62
CA ALA A 242 -16.62 -3.69 22.55
C ALA A 242 -15.97 -3.24 23.88
N ILE A 243 -15.18 -2.18 23.87
CA ILE A 243 -14.59 -1.60 25.07
C ILE A 243 -15.65 -0.85 25.89
N GLU A 244 -16.48 -0.04 25.23
CA GLU A 244 -17.55 0.73 25.90
C GLU A 244 -18.53 -0.18 26.62
N VAL A 245 -18.99 -1.26 25.97
CA VAL A 245 -19.90 -2.25 26.58
C VAL A 245 -19.26 -2.94 27.80
N ASN A 246 -17.96 -3.25 27.75
CA ASN A 246 -17.27 -3.88 28.89
C ASN A 246 -17.06 -2.90 30.06
N ASP A 247 -16.92 -1.61 29.81
CA ASP A 247 -16.81 -0.60 30.87
C ASP A 247 -18.18 -0.37 31.54
N GLU A 248 -19.29 -0.34 30.78
CA GLU A 248 -20.67 -0.26 31.32
C GLU A 248 -21.09 -1.47 32.18
N ILE A 249 -20.57 -2.67 31.90
CA ILE A 249 -20.87 -3.88 32.69
C ILE A 249 -20.09 -3.89 34.02
N ARG A 250 -19.03 -3.10 34.12
CA ARG A 250 -18.16 -3.05 35.33
C ARG A 250 -18.57 -1.97 36.34
N GLU A 251 -19.39 -1.02 35.93
CA GLU A 251 -20.04 -0.01 36.80
C GLU A 251 -21.35 -0.53 37.40
#